data_6ab10de50cca1e92f66c266d39f310a0
#
_entry.id   6ab10de50cca1e92f66c266d39f310a0
#
_cell.length_a   1.000
_cell.length_b   1.000
_cell.length_c   1.000
_cell.angle_alpha   90.00
_cell.angle_beta   90.00
_cell.angle_gamma   90.00
#
_symmetry.space_group_name_H-M   'P 1'
#
loop_
_entity.id
_entity.type
_entity.pdbx_description
1 polymer ?
#
loop_
_entity_poly.entity_id
_entity_poly.type
_entity_poly.pdbx_seq_one_letter_code
_entity_poly.pdbx_strand_id
1 'polypeptide(L)'
;MNTMNKVICDKCKHEFDIKLQTENKYKLQATYFECPECNERYIVNVTDKKLRKDMKKAIELRNRMISNVDDEKAIRDYHVIKEKNCAREKELREIYLGKG
;
A
#
# COMPACT_ATOMS: atom_id res chain seq x y z
N MET A 1 8.82 21.54 10.20
CA MET A 1 8.54 20.41 11.00
C MET A 1 8.74 19.10 10.29
N ASN A 2 9.51 18.27 10.84
CA ASN A 2 9.86 17.04 10.19
C ASN A 2 9.02 15.89 10.64
N THR A 3 8.33 15.32 9.70
CA THR A 3 7.73 14.05 9.96
C THR A 3 8.78 13.01 9.69
N MET A 4 9.43 12.58 10.74
CA MET A 4 10.41 11.53 10.56
C MET A 4 9.72 10.20 10.68
N ASN A 5 9.76 9.44 9.61
CA ASN A 5 9.21 8.10 9.61
C ASN A 5 10.26 7.11 10.07
N LYS A 6 10.60 7.20 11.36
CA LYS A 6 11.56 6.28 11.93
C LYS A 6 10.92 4.99 12.35
N VAL A 7 11.59 3.89 12.06
CA VAL A 7 11.13 2.56 12.44
C VAL A 7 12.29 1.77 13.02
N ILE A 8 11.95 0.72 13.76
CA ILE A 8 12.96 -0.16 14.35
C ILE A 8 12.87 -1.50 13.63
N CYS A 9 13.99 -1.97 13.12
CA CYS A 9 14.06 -3.25 12.43
C CYS A 9 13.80 -4.40 13.41
N ASP A 10 12.90 -5.31 13.07
CA ASP A 10 12.57 -6.47 13.90
C ASP A 10 13.73 -7.45 14.02
N LYS A 11 14.59 -7.47 13.03
CA LYS A 11 15.70 -8.43 12.98
C LYS A 11 16.91 -7.98 13.76
N CYS A 12 17.40 -6.77 13.48
CA CYS A 12 18.63 -6.27 14.10
C CYS A 12 18.42 -5.16 15.12
N LYS A 13 17.18 -4.71 15.30
CA LYS A 13 16.81 -3.67 16.25
C LYS A 13 17.40 -2.30 15.97
N HIS A 14 17.91 -2.09 14.76
CA HIS A 14 18.46 -0.80 14.35
C HIS A 14 17.32 0.18 14.04
N GLU A 15 17.43 1.39 14.55
CA GLU A 15 16.48 2.46 14.24
C GLU A 15 16.96 3.19 12.99
N PHE A 16 16.06 3.41 12.04
CA PHE A 16 16.40 4.07 10.79
C PHE A 16 15.22 4.81 10.19
N ASP A 17 15.52 5.73 9.28
CA ASP A 17 14.49 6.45 8.55
C ASP A 17 14.03 5.64 7.35
N ILE A 18 12.72 5.59 7.14
CA ILE A 18 12.16 4.87 5.99
C ILE A 18 12.48 5.61 4.71
N LYS A 19 13.07 4.90 3.74
CA LYS A 19 13.27 5.40 2.38
C LYS A 19 12.52 4.49 1.46
N LEU A 20 11.36 4.93 0.99
CA LEU A 20 10.54 4.13 0.12
C LEU A 20 11.18 4.00 -1.26
N GLN A 21 11.20 2.78 -1.76
CA GLN A 21 11.72 2.46 -3.08
C GLN A 21 10.67 1.67 -3.83
N THR A 22 10.78 1.66 -5.14
CA THR A 22 9.86 0.88 -5.97
C THR A 22 10.64 -0.04 -6.88
N GLU A 23 10.03 -1.19 -7.16
CA GLU A 23 10.60 -2.17 -8.08
C GLU A 23 9.50 -2.68 -8.98
N ASN A 24 9.79 -2.79 -10.28
CA ASN A 24 8.85 -3.34 -11.26
C ASN A 24 9.27 -4.76 -11.61
N LYS A 25 8.34 -5.70 -11.42
CA LYS A 25 8.60 -7.11 -11.69
C LYS A 25 7.28 -7.79 -12.02
N TYR A 26 7.25 -8.60 -13.06
CA TYR A 26 6.03 -9.32 -13.50
C TYR A 26 4.86 -8.36 -13.76
N LYS A 27 5.13 -7.18 -14.31
CA LYS A 27 4.14 -6.12 -14.54
C LYS A 27 3.51 -5.60 -13.24
N LEU A 28 4.15 -5.88 -12.12
CA LEU A 28 3.73 -5.39 -10.81
C LEU A 28 4.69 -4.33 -10.33
N GLN A 29 4.20 -3.43 -9.50
CA GLN A 29 5.02 -2.42 -8.85
C GLN A 29 4.98 -2.65 -7.35
N ALA A 30 6.13 -2.96 -6.77
CA ALA A 30 6.26 -3.14 -5.33
C ALA A 30 6.87 -1.89 -4.71
N THR A 31 6.29 -1.42 -3.63
CA THR A 31 6.87 -0.35 -2.83
C THR A 31 7.43 -0.98 -1.56
N TYR A 32 8.67 -0.68 -1.25
CA TYR A 32 9.34 -1.31 -0.13
C TYR A 32 10.39 -0.39 0.48
N PHE A 33 10.90 -0.77 1.64
CA PHE A 33 12.07 -0.15 2.23
C PHE A 33 12.94 -1.24 2.83
N GLU A 34 14.21 -0.90 3.07
CA GLU A 34 15.18 -1.86 3.59
C GLU A 34 15.90 -1.29 4.79
N CYS A 35 16.21 -2.16 5.75
CA CYS A 35 17.04 -1.79 6.89
C CYS A 35 18.47 -1.61 6.39
N PRO A 36 19.10 -0.45 6.64
CA PRO A 36 20.48 -0.22 6.17
C PRO A 36 21.51 -1.07 6.88
N GLU A 37 21.17 -1.62 8.03
CA GLU A 37 22.12 -2.41 8.83
C GLU A 37 22.15 -3.88 8.42
N CYS A 38 20.97 -4.52 8.32
CA CYS A 38 20.90 -5.95 8.00
C CYS A 38 20.31 -6.23 6.63
N ASN A 39 19.90 -5.20 5.91
CA ASN A 39 19.31 -5.31 4.55
C ASN A 39 18.01 -6.08 4.49
N GLU A 40 17.30 -6.22 5.61
CA GLU A 40 15.99 -6.84 5.60
C GLU A 40 15.02 -5.96 4.81
N ARG A 41 14.28 -6.57 3.89
CA ARG A 41 13.34 -5.84 3.04
C ARG A 41 11.92 -5.93 3.60
N TYR A 42 11.26 -4.79 3.67
CA TYR A 42 9.89 -4.68 4.16
C TYR A 42 8.99 -4.19 3.03
N ILE A 43 8.08 -5.03 2.57
CA ILE A 43 7.16 -4.70 1.47
C ILE A 43 5.98 -3.91 2.03
N VAL A 44 5.79 -2.70 1.51
CA VAL A 44 4.67 -1.84 1.91
C VAL A 44 3.41 -2.21 1.14
N ASN A 45 3.53 -2.28 -0.20
CA ASN A 45 2.41 -2.74 -1.03
C ASN A 45 2.92 -3.26 -2.36
N VAL A 46 2.05 -3.99 -3.05
CA VAL A 46 2.31 -4.46 -4.42
C VAL A 46 1.08 -4.12 -5.23
N THR A 47 1.26 -3.37 -6.32
CA THR A 47 0.15 -2.91 -7.15
C THR A 47 0.39 -3.22 -8.61
N ASP A 48 -0.70 -3.27 -9.39
CA ASP A 48 -0.60 -3.26 -10.84
C ASP A 48 -1.35 -2.02 -11.34
N LYS A 49 -1.37 -1.85 -12.65
CA LYS A 49 -2.00 -0.68 -13.25
C LYS A 49 -3.48 -0.58 -12.90
N LYS A 50 -4.18 -1.72 -12.93
CA LYS A 50 -5.60 -1.77 -12.61
C LYS A 50 -5.86 -1.42 -11.15
N LEU A 51 -5.09 -2.00 -10.25
CA LEU A 51 -5.25 -1.73 -8.82
C LEU A 51 -5.00 -0.26 -8.51
N ARG A 52 -3.97 0.36 -9.10
CA ARG A 52 -3.70 1.77 -8.87
C ARG A 52 -4.86 2.65 -9.34
N LYS A 53 -5.50 2.27 -10.44
CA LYS A 53 -6.67 2.97 -10.95
C LYS A 53 -7.84 2.86 -9.97
N ASP A 54 -8.07 1.66 -9.44
CA ASP A 54 -9.13 1.43 -8.46
C ASP A 54 -8.84 2.11 -7.13
N MET A 55 -7.59 2.24 -6.75
CA MET A 55 -7.20 2.97 -5.55
C MET A 55 -7.51 4.46 -5.67
N LYS A 56 -7.29 5.03 -6.86
CA LYS A 56 -7.69 6.40 -7.14
C LYS A 56 -9.19 6.60 -6.97
N LYS A 57 -9.95 5.64 -7.47
CA LYS A 57 -11.41 5.68 -7.37
C LYS A 57 -11.85 5.64 -5.91
N ALA A 58 -11.17 4.83 -5.10
CA ALA A 58 -11.46 4.75 -3.67
C ALA A 58 -11.20 6.09 -2.98
N ILE A 59 -10.13 6.78 -3.36
CA ILE A 59 -9.81 8.10 -2.81
C ILE A 59 -10.90 9.11 -3.17
N GLU A 60 -11.38 9.08 -4.40
CA GLU A 60 -12.46 9.96 -4.84
C GLU A 60 -13.74 9.74 -4.02
N LEU A 61 -14.09 8.47 -3.80
CA LEU A 61 -15.25 8.12 -3.00
C LEU A 61 -15.07 8.57 -1.54
N ARG A 62 -13.88 8.41 -1.01
CA ARG A 62 -13.58 8.86 0.35
C ARG A 62 -13.75 10.36 0.48
N ASN A 63 -13.26 11.13 -0.50
CA ASN A 63 -13.43 12.59 -0.49
C ASN A 63 -14.89 12.98 -0.56
N ARG A 64 -15.68 12.23 -1.32
CA ARG A 64 -17.12 12.47 -1.41
C ARG A 64 -17.80 12.21 -0.07
N MET A 65 -17.40 11.16 0.63
CA MET A 65 -17.93 10.85 1.97
C MET A 65 -17.64 11.97 2.96
N ILE A 66 -16.42 12.52 2.90
CA ILE A 66 -16.01 13.58 3.79
C ILE A 66 -16.80 14.87 3.49
N SER A 67 -17.04 15.15 2.21
CA SER A 67 -17.79 16.33 1.80
C SER A 67 -19.28 16.21 2.12
N ASN A 68 -19.82 15.01 2.09
CA ASN A 68 -21.23 14.77 2.34
C ASN A 68 -21.41 13.53 3.18
N VAL A 69 -21.49 13.69 4.49
CA VAL A 69 -21.57 12.57 5.42
C VAL A 69 -22.87 11.77 5.30
N ASP A 70 -23.88 12.34 4.63
CA ASP A 70 -25.16 11.66 4.44
C ASP A 70 -25.25 10.88 3.13
N ASP A 71 -24.17 10.83 2.36
CA ASP A 71 -24.14 10.12 1.09
C ASP A 71 -23.93 8.61 1.33
N GLU A 72 -25.01 7.92 1.62
CA GLU A 72 -24.97 6.48 1.91
C GLU A 72 -24.44 5.66 0.74
N LYS A 73 -24.72 6.08 -0.46
CA LYS A 73 -24.25 5.38 -1.65
C LYS A 73 -22.72 5.43 -1.73
N ALA A 74 -22.15 6.61 -1.50
CA ALA A 74 -20.71 6.78 -1.53
C ALA A 74 -20.04 5.94 -0.43
N ILE A 75 -20.65 5.88 0.74
CA ILE A 75 -20.15 5.08 1.86
C ILE A 75 -20.11 3.60 1.49
N ARG A 76 -21.20 3.08 0.93
CA ARG A 76 -21.26 1.67 0.52
C ARG A 76 -20.26 1.38 -0.60
N ASP A 77 -20.22 2.24 -1.61
CA ASP A 77 -19.32 2.04 -2.75
C ASP A 77 -17.86 2.07 -2.29
N TYR A 78 -17.54 2.95 -1.35
CA TYR A 78 -16.18 3.04 -0.81
C TYR A 78 -15.78 1.72 -0.11
N HIS A 79 -16.66 1.19 0.74
CA HIS A 79 -16.36 -0.06 1.44
C HIS A 79 -16.18 -1.22 0.48
N VAL A 80 -17.03 -1.31 -0.55
CA VAL A 80 -16.93 -2.37 -1.54
C VAL A 80 -15.58 -2.31 -2.28
N ILE A 81 -15.22 -1.11 -2.77
CA ILE A 81 -13.99 -0.97 -3.53
C ILE A 81 -12.75 -1.16 -2.65
N LYS A 82 -12.84 -0.73 -1.40
CA LYS A 82 -11.74 -0.91 -0.46
C LYS A 82 -11.46 -2.40 -0.20
N GLU A 83 -12.52 -3.18 -0.01
CA GLU A 83 -12.37 -4.63 0.18
C GLU A 83 -11.78 -5.29 -1.04
N LYS A 84 -12.25 -4.93 -2.23
CA LYS A 84 -11.72 -5.46 -3.49
C LYS A 84 -10.24 -5.12 -3.64
N ASN A 85 -9.88 -3.87 -3.33
CA ASN A 85 -8.50 -3.44 -3.45
C ASN A 85 -7.58 -4.18 -2.48
N CYS A 86 -8.04 -4.42 -1.26
CA CYS A 86 -7.28 -5.17 -0.28
C CYS A 86 -7.05 -6.61 -0.73
N ALA A 87 -8.10 -7.26 -1.23
CA ALA A 87 -8.00 -8.63 -1.73
C ALA A 87 -7.05 -8.71 -2.92
N ARG A 88 -7.16 -7.75 -3.84
CA ARG A 88 -6.31 -7.72 -5.02
C ARG A 88 -4.84 -7.50 -4.65
N GLU A 89 -4.59 -6.57 -3.74
CA GLU A 89 -3.22 -6.29 -3.30
C GLU A 89 -2.59 -7.53 -2.68
N LYS A 90 -3.37 -8.28 -1.91
CA LYS A 90 -2.89 -9.52 -1.30
C LYS A 90 -2.50 -10.55 -2.35
N GLU A 91 -3.33 -10.71 -3.39
CA GLU A 91 -3.01 -11.60 -4.50
C GLU A 91 -1.73 -11.18 -5.22
N LEU A 92 -1.60 -9.89 -5.51
CA LEU A 92 -0.44 -9.37 -6.22
C LEU A 92 0.83 -9.55 -5.40
N ARG A 93 0.72 -9.37 -4.10
CA ARG A 93 1.85 -9.56 -3.19
C ARG A 93 2.34 -11.01 -3.23
N GLU A 94 1.42 -11.96 -3.26
CA GLU A 94 1.76 -13.38 -3.34
C GLU A 94 2.46 -13.70 -4.66
N ILE A 95 1.98 -13.12 -5.76
CA ILE A 95 2.63 -13.30 -7.06
C ILE A 95 4.03 -12.70 -7.06
N TYR A 96 4.17 -11.50 -6.53
CA TYR A 96 5.46 -10.80 -6.46
C TYR A 96 6.47 -11.60 -5.65
N LEU A 97 6.03 -12.18 -4.53
CA LEU A 97 6.90 -12.97 -3.67
C LEU A 97 7.12 -14.40 -4.15
N GLY A 98 6.46 -14.78 -5.24
CA GLY A 98 6.64 -16.11 -5.82
C GLY A 98 5.92 -17.22 -5.07
N LYS A 99 4.86 -16.87 -4.35
CA LYS A 99 4.08 -17.82 -3.57
C LYS A 99 2.78 -18.22 -4.24
N GLY A 100 2.67 -17.92 -5.52
CA GLY A 100 1.46 -18.20 -6.28
C GLY A 100 1.18 -19.65 -6.49
#